data_efce752db859512884d7c37608d80cdf
#
_entry.id   efce752db859512884d7c37608d80cdf
#
_cell.length_a   1.000
_cell.length_b   1.000
_cell.length_c   1.000
_cell.angle_alpha   90.00
_cell.angle_beta   90.00
_cell.angle_gamma   90.00
#
_symmetry.space_group_name_H-M   'P 1'
#
loop_
_entity.id
_entity.type
_entity.pdbx_description
1 polymer ?
#
loop_
_entity_poly.entity_id
_entity_poly.type
_entity_poly.pdbx_seq_one_letter_code
_entity_poly.pdbx_strand_id
1 'polypeptide(L)'
;IQANMHGAEVQGNAVIFQLLEQLKTLELNGSITLVPYANPVACNHKNGEYTLGRFDPITGVNWNRMYYYAADIVEPFAQAYLSHSAIEIERAFKALLLEQIEQKLNHNIYGLTTGQRIAFQLQQLAHQADIVLDLHTGPISSKHLYCPEYAKESAKYFDIPHTLLIPNSFDGALDEATFCPWWQLKLAFAQLGRDFSITKADANYAQDLIIKESFTVELGSQEQIDLDVAHEDAQGILSYLQYQGVIKSNDFHPKSMIRYSCMLADYKALYSPMGGMVDYLAEFGQPLAAGEPLARILRMDNYGDGDPLHYISLDHPVIPILHFASASVNQGTELYKVFSQYSI
;
A
#
# COMPACT_ATOMS: atom_id res chain seq x y z
N ILE A 1 8.26 7.70 -5.40
CA ILE A 1 7.62 7.75 -4.07
C ILE A 1 6.55 8.81 -4.13
N GLN A 2 5.30 8.47 -3.81
CA GLN A 2 4.20 9.42 -3.75
C GLN A 2 3.50 9.39 -2.40
N ALA A 3 2.76 10.45 -2.07
CA ALA A 3 1.92 10.54 -0.88
C ALA A 3 0.63 11.32 -1.18
N ASN A 4 -0.36 11.20 -0.32
CA ASN A 4 -1.58 11.99 -0.34
C ASN A 4 -2.50 11.68 -1.53
N MET A 5 -2.61 10.40 -1.89
CA MET A 5 -3.66 9.94 -2.79
C MET A 5 -5.04 10.10 -2.13
N HIS A 6 -5.14 9.83 -0.84
CA HIS A 6 -6.28 10.18 0.00
C HIS A 6 -5.98 11.45 0.80
N GLY A 7 -6.93 12.39 0.84
CA GLY A 7 -6.70 13.74 1.34
C GLY A 7 -6.36 13.86 2.82
N ALA A 8 -6.89 12.95 3.66
CA ALA A 8 -6.65 12.94 5.11
C ALA A 8 -5.31 12.30 5.52
N GLU A 9 -4.63 11.61 4.59
CA GLU A 9 -3.47 10.78 4.85
C GLU A 9 -2.16 11.58 4.65
N VAL A 10 -1.87 12.45 5.62
CA VAL A 10 -0.84 13.49 5.48
C VAL A 10 0.54 13.12 6.04
N GLN A 11 0.70 12.01 6.79
CA GLN A 11 1.98 11.59 7.34
C GLN A 11 3.03 11.31 6.24
N GLY A 12 2.61 10.80 5.08
CA GLY A 12 3.48 10.59 3.93
C GLY A 12 4.16 11.86 3.42
N ASN A 13 3.53 13.03 3.58
CA ASN A 13 4.13 14.32 3.23
C ASN A 13 5.32 14.65 4.15
N ALA A 14 5.19 14.35 5.46
CA ALA A 14 6.26 14.53 6.43
C ALA A 14 7.44 13.59 6.10
N VAL A 15 7.16 12.34 5.72
CA VAL A 15 8.19 11.38 5.29
C VAL A 15 8.91 11.87 4.02
N ILE A 16 8.17 12.36 3.02
CA ILE A 16 8.79 12.94 1.81
C ILE A 16 9.65 14.15 2.15
N PHE A 17 9.23 15.00 3.08
CA PHE A 17 10.04 16.11 3.56
C PHE A 17 11.36 15.62 4.17
N GLN A 18 11.33 14.61 5.03
CA GLN A 18 12.52 14.01 5.64
C GLN A 18 13.44 13.36 4.59
N LEU A 19 12.86 12.68 3.61
CA LEU A 19 13.63 12.11 2.49
C LEU A 19 14.31 13.20 1.67
N LEU A 20 13.63 14.31 1.36
CA LEU A 20 14.21 15.43 0.63
C LEU A 20 15.45 16.00 1.34
N GLU A 21 15.41 16.14 2.67
CA GLU A 21 16.55 16.65 3.43
C GLU A 21 17.74 15.68 3.40
N GLN A 22 17.49 14.39 3.56
CA GLN A 22 18.54 13.37 3.60
C GLN A 22 19.16 13.09 2.21
N LEU A 23 18.33 13.04 1.18
CA LEU A 23 18.78 12.77 -0.20
C LEU A 23 19.72 13.85 -0.77
N LYS A 24 19.73 15.08 -0.20
CA LYS A 24 20.66 16.14 -0.61
C LYS A 24 22.15 15.75 -0.46
N THR A 25 22.44 14.85 0.48
CA THR A 25 23.82 14.48 0.83
C THR A 25 24.19 13.06 0.39
N LEU A 26 23.24 12.30 -0.15
CA LEU A 26 23.45 10.91 -0.55
C LEU A 26 23.80 10.80 -2.03
N GLU A 27 24.72 9.90 -2.34
CA GLU A 27 25.03 9.53 -3.73
C GLU A 27 24.01 8.50 -4.23
N LEU A 28 23.38 8.81 -5.36
CA LEU A 28 22.36 7.95 -5.97
C LEU A 28 22.93 7.16 -7.15
N ASN A 29 22.49 5.93 -7.28
CA ASN A 29 22.70 5.10 -8.47
C ASN A 29 21.38 5.06 -9.27
N GLY A 30 21.05 6.20 -9.92
CA GLY A 30 19.81 6.40 -10.62
C GLY A 30 19.13 7.71 -10.23
N SER A 31 17.79 7.71 -10.20
CA SER A 31 16.98 8.89 -9.86
C SER A 31 15.83 8.54 -8.94
N ILE A 32 15.41 9.49 -8.11
CA ILE A 32 14.23 9.36 -7.25
C ILE A 32 13.27 10.50 -7.60
N THR A 33 12.04 10.14 -7.98
CA THR A 33 10.94 11.08 -8.18
C THR A 33 10.07 11.10 -6.94
N LEU A 34 9.83 12.29 -6.38
CA LEU A 34 8.98 12.50 -5.20
C LEU A 34 7.73 13.29 -5.59
N VAL A 35 6.55 12.77 -5.22
CA VAL A 35 5.25 13.37 -5.49
C VAL A 35 4.52 13.58 -4.16
N PRO A 36 4.71 14.73 -3.48
CA PRO A 36 4.18 14.95 -2.13
C PRO A 36 2.65 15.13 -2.09
N TYR A 37 2.04 15.58 -3.20
CA TYR A 37 0.60 15.83 -3.31
C TYR A 37 0.04 15.13 -4.56
N ALA A 38 -0.15 13.81 -4.47
CA ALA A 38 -0.63 13.00 -5.58
C ALA A 38 -2.06 13.38 -6.02
N ASN A 39 -2.92 13.77 -5.07
CA ASN A 39 -4.32 14.13 -5.34
C ASN A 39 -4.74 15.45 -4.69
N PRO A 40 -4.52 16.60 -5.33
CA PRO A 40 -4.92 17.91 -4.79
C PRO A 40 -6.42 18.05 -4.57
N VAL A 41 -7.24 17.35 -5.34
CA VAL A 41 -8.71 17.37 -5.20
C VAL A 41 -9.13 16.75 -3.87
N ALA A 42 -8.58 15.58 -3.55
CA ALA A 42 -8.82 14.89 -2.28
C ALA A 42 -8.37 15.75 -1.07
N CYS A 43 -7.20 16.38 -1.16
CA CYS A 43 -6.66 17.23 -0.07
C CYS A 43 -7.56 18.44 0.23
N ASN A 44 -8.28 18.95 -0.76
CA ASN A 44 -9.21 20.09 -0.62
C ASN A 44 -10.64 19.68 -0.27
N HIS A 45 -10.94 18.39 -0.19
CA HIS A 45 -12.28 17.90 0.14
C HIS A 45 -12.49 17.90 1.65
N LYS A 46 -12.93 19.03 2.18
CA LYS A 46 -13.21 19.24 3.62
C LYS A 46 -14.72 19.22 3.90
N ASN A 47 -15.10 18.74 5.08
CA ASN A 47 -16.46 18.83 5.60
C ASN A 47 -16.38 19.15 7.09
N GLY A 48 -16.67 20.41 7.47
CA GLY A 48 -16.44 20.89 8.81
C GLY A 48 -14.96 20.78 9.19
N GLU A 49 -14.69 20.07 10.26
CA GLU A 49 -13.35 19.88 10.84
C GLU A 49 -12.56 18.71 10.20
N TYR A 50 -13.18 17.94 9.29
CA TYR A 50 -12.61 16.72 8.77
C TYR A 50 -12.22 16.82 7.30
N THR A 51 -11.16 16.09 6.90
CA THR A 51 -10.81 15.85 5.51
C THR A 51 -11.47 14.55 5.06
N LEU A 52 -12.40 14.63 4.10
CA LEU A 52 -13.12 13.44 3.62
C LEU A 52 -12.39 12.67 2.52
N GLY A 53 -11.46 13.21 1.85
CA GLY A 53 -10.78 12.88 0.61
C GLY A 53 -10.35 11.43 0.34
N ARG A 54 -11.05 10.41 0.78
CA ARG A 54 -10.82 9.00 0.43
C ARG A 54 -11.53 8.59 -0.86
N PHE A 55 -12.71 9.14 -1.09
CA PHE A 55 -13.55 8.84 -2.26
C PHE A 55 -13.72 10.07 -3.14
N ASP A 56 -13.79 9.88 -4.44
CA ASP A 56 -14.20 10.93 -5.38
C ASP A 56 -15.65 11.34 -5.08
N PRO A 57 -15.91 12.61 -4.72
CA PRO A 57 -17.25 13.06 -4.35
C PRO A 57 -18.25 13.03 -5.51
N ILE A 58 -17.80 12.93 -6.75
CA ILE A 58 -18.66 12.89 -7.95
C ILE A 58 -19.08 11.46 -8.26
N THR A 59 -18.15 10.51 -8.21
CA THR A 59 -18.38 9.13 -8.63
C THR A 59 -18.61 8.17 -7.45
N GLY A 60 -18.18 8.54 -6.23
CA GLY A 60 -18.19 7.68 -5.05
C GLY A 60 -17.11 6.59 -5.08
N VAL A 61 -16.24 6.57 -6.07
CA VAL A 61 -15.17 5.56 -6.20
C VAL A 61 -13.97 5.97 -5.36
N ASN A 62 -13.34 5.01 -4.68
CA ASN A 62 -12.09 5.24 -3.97
C ASN A 62 -11.01 5.69 -4.96
N TRP A 63 -10.30 6.77 -4.65
CA TRP A 63 -9.25 7.34 -5.49
C TRP A 63 -8.16 6.32 -5.84
N ASN A 64 -7.79 5.44 -4.89
CA ASN A 64 -6.81 4.37 -5.09
C ASN A 64 -7.43 3.08 -5.68
N ARG A 65 -8.50 3.19 -6.50
CA ARG A 65 -9.15 2.08 -7.23
C ARG A 65 -9.50 2.45 -8.67
N MET A 66 -8.77 3.43 -9.24
CA MET A 66 -9.07 3.95 -10.57
C MET A 66 -7.93 3.70 -11.58
N TYR A 67 -6.95 2.89 -11.22
CA TYR A 67 -5.81 2.57 -12.08
C TYR A 67 -6.19 1.54 -13.16
N TYR A 68 -5.36 1.46 -14.18
CA TYR A 68 -5.61 0.61 -15.34
C TYR A 68 -4.61 -0.56 -15.41
N TYR A 69 -5.11 -1.71 -15.74
CA TYR A 69 -4.30 -2.90 -15.98
C TYR A 69 -4.53 -3.44 -17.41
N ALA A 70 -3.45 -3.47 -18.21
CA ALA A 70 -3.44 -3.96 -19.57
C ALA A 70 -3.04 -5.45 -19.61
N ALA A 71 -3.94 -6.35 -19.25
CA ALA A 71 -3.64 -7.79 -19.19
C ALA A 71 -3.41 -8.41 -20.60
N ASP A 72 -4.11 -7.92 -21.59
CA ASP A 72 -4.16 -8.44 -22.97
C ASP A 72 -2.86 -8.24 -23.77
N ILE A 73 -1.99 -7.33 -23.34
CA ILE A 73 -0.71 -7.09 -24.03
C ILE A 73 0.40 -8.08 -23.64
N VAL A 74 0.27 -8.78 -22.50
CA VAL A 74 1.37 -9.54 -21.87
C VAL A 74 1.78 -10.74 -22.70
N GLU A 75 0.84 -11.63 -23.04
CA GLU A 75 1.15 -12.86 -23.79
C GLU A 75 1.69 -12.60 -25.21
N PRO A 76 1.07 -11.69 -26.01
CA PRO A 76 1.62 -11.34 -27.33
C PRO A 76 3.03 -10.75 -27.23
N PHE A 77 3.28 -9.91 -26.21
CA PHE A 77 4.60 -9.35 -25.99
C PHE A 77 5.63 -10.43 -25.64
N ALA A 78 5.31 -11.34 -24.71
CA ALA A 78 6.21 -12.42 -24.32
C ALA A 78 6.63 -13.31 -25.51
N GLN A 79 5.68 -13.63 -26.39
CA GLN A 79 5.96 -14.38 -27.62
C GLN A 79 6.89 -13.64 -28.56
N ALA A 80 6.66 -12.33 -28.77
CA ALA A 80 7.45 -11.51 -29.68
C ALA A 80 8.88 -11.27 -29.17
N TYR A 81 9.07 -11.19 -27.85
CA TYR A 81 10.35 -10.83 -27.22
C TYR A 81 11.09 -12.00 -26.58
N LEU A 82 10.69 -13.25 -26.83
CA LEU A 82 11.25 -14.44 -26.17
C LEU A 82 12.77 -14.56 -26.29
N SER A 83 13.36 -14.16 -27.41
CA SER A 83 14.80 -14.25 -27.69
C SER A 83 15.59 -12.97 -27.37
N HIS A 84 14.94 -11.90 -26.89
CA HIS A 84 15.59 -10.62 -26.60
C HIS A 84 16.28 -10.64 -25.23
N SER A 85 17.28 -9.78 -25.03
CA SER A 85 17.93 -9.59 -23.73
C SER A 85 16.97 -8.99 -22.69
N ALA A 86 17.27 -9.17 -21.40
CA ALA A 86 16.49 -8.59 -20.31
C ALA A 86 16.33 -7.05 -20.43
N ILE A 87 17.39 -6.37 -20.86
CA ILE A 87 17.41 -4.91 -21.07
C ILE A 87 16.45 -4.49 -22.22
N GLU A 88 16.44 -5.27 -23.31
CA GLU A 88 15.53 -5.00 -24.43
C GLU A 88 14.08 -5.25 -24.04
N ILE A 89 13.82 -6.36 -23.33
CA ILE A 89 12.51 -6.69 -22.77
C ILE A 89 12.03 -5.57 -21.86
N GLU A 90 12.84 -5.17 -20.89
CA GLU A 90 12.47 -4.11 -19.96
C GLU A 90 12.11 -2.81 -20.68
N ARG A 91 12.98 -2.35 -21.59
CA ARG A 91 12.77 -1.13 -22.35
C ARG A 91 11.49 -1.19 -23.19
N ALA A 92 11.30 -2.27 -23.92
CA ALA A 92 10.17 -2.44 -24.82
C ALA A 92 8.84 -2.59 -24.05
N PHE A 93 8.83 -3.36 -22.97
CA PHE A 93 7.61 -3.56 -22.18
C PHE A 93 7.22 -2.29 -21.40
N LYS A 94 8.20 -1.58 -20.84
CA LYS A 94 7.98 -0.25 -20.23
C LYS A 94 7.38 0.72 -21.25
N ALA A 95 7.91 0.79 -22.47
CA ALA A 95 7.37 1.64 -23.53
C ALA A 95 5.92 1.27 -23.88
N LEU A 96 5.62 -0.03 -23.98
CA LEU A 96 4.28 -0.51 -24.27
C LEU A 96 3.28 -0.16 -23.15
N LEU A 97 3.66 -0.33 -21.88
CA LEU A 97 2.83 0.09 -20.74
C LEU A 97 2.54 1.60 -20.77
N LEU A 98 3.55 2.42 -21.07
CA LEU A 98 3.38 3.87 -21.19
C LEU A 98 2.46 4.25 -22.36
N GLU A 99 2.58 3.58 -23.49
CA GLU A 99 1.69 3.75 -24.64
C GLU A 99 0.22 3.44 -24.29
N GLN A 100 -0.02 2.36 -23.55
CA GLN A 100 -1.38 2.01 -23.10
C GLN A 100 -2.00 3.12 -22.23
N ILE A 101 -1.23 3.68 -21.30
CA ILE A 101 -1.70 4.79 -20.46
C ILE A 101 -1.91 6.06 -21.26
N GLU A 102 -0.99 6.38 -22.19
CA GLU A 102 -1.10 7.54 -23.08
C GLU A 102 -2.39 7.47 -23.93
N GLN A 103 -2.71 6.30 -24.46
CA GLN A 103 -3.95 6.08 -25.20
C GLN A 103 -5.19 6.32 -24.33
N LYS A 104 -5.18 5.85 -23.05
CA LYS A 104 -6.28 6.12 -22.11
C LYS A 104 -6.42 7.60 -21.79
N LEU A 105 -5.31 8.32 -21.61
CA LEU A 105 -5.31 9.75 -21.26
C LEU A 105 -5.79 10.64 -22.41
N ASN A 106 -5.32 10.40 -23.63
CA ASN A 106 -5.42 11.37 -24.72
C ASN A 106 -6.34 10.93 -25.87
N HIS A 107 -6.66 9.64 -25.98
CA HIS A 107 -7.46 9.12 -27.10
C HIS A 107 -8.80 8.52 -26.67
N ASN A 108 -9.25 8.77 -25.43
CA ASN A 108 -10.57 8.32 -24.97
C ASN A 108 -11.66 9.27 -25.45
N ILE A 109 -12.41 8.85 -26.48
CA ILE A 109 -13.48 9.64 -27.09
C ILE A 109 -14.67 9.92 -26.15
N TYR A 110 -14.83 9.11 -25.09
CA TYR A 110 -15.88 9.29 -24.08
C TYR A 110 -15.45 10.18 -22.91
N GLY A 111 -14.19 10.65 -22.90
CA GLY A 111 -13.60 11.43 -21.81
C GLY A 111 -13.20 10.58 -20.60
N LEU A 112 -12.71 11.25 -19.58
CA LEU A 112 -12.27 10.65 -18.31
C LEU A 112 -12.89 11.41 -17.15
N THR A 113 -13.21 10.67 -16.07
CA THR A 113 -13.48 11.32 -14.79
C THR A 113 -12.22 12.00 -14.25
N THR A 114 -12.37 12.95 -13.33
CA THR A 114 -11.22 13.60 -12.68
C THR A 114 -10.32 12.55 -12.00
N GLY A 115 -10.92 11.57 -11.33
CA GLY A 115 -10.18 10.50 -10.66
C GLY A 115 -9.38 9.63 -11.63
N GLN A 116 -9.98 9.21 -12.74
CA GLN A 116 -9.26 8.46 -13.77
C GLN A 116 -8.08 9.26 -14.35
N ARG A 117 -8.27 10.56 -14.58
CA ARG A 117 -7.18 11.42 -15.09
C ARG A 117 -6.02 11.50 -14.11
N ILE A 118 -6.30 11.72 -12.82
CA ILE A 118 -5.28 11.73 -11.75
C ILE A 118 -4.58 10.37 -11.69
N ALA A 119 -5.35 9.28 -11.60
CA ALA A 119 -4.80 7.93 -11.51
C ALA A 119 -3.90 7.59 -12.71
N PHE A 120 -4.31 7.88 -13.94
CA PHE A 120 -3.50 7.56 -15.13
C PHE A 120 -2.25 8.44 -15.23
N GLN A 121 -2.29 9.71 -14.81
CA GLN A 121 -1.09 10.55 -14.76
C GLN A 121 -0.07 10.03 -13.73
N LEU A 122 -0.52 9.60 -12.55
CA LEU A 122 0.33 8.98 -11.53
C LEU A 122 0.87 7.63 -12.01
N GLN A 123 0.05 6.82 -12.66
CA GLN A 123 0.47 5.54 -13.22
C GLN A 123 1.48 5.71 -14.36
N GLN A 124 1.36 6.77 -15.16
CA GLN A 124 2.37 7.11 -16.18
C GLN A 124 3.74 7.40 -15.56
N LEU A 125 3.78 8.11 -14.42
CA LEU A 125 5.01 8.30 -13.64
C LEU A 125 5.51 6.97 -13.05
N ALA A 126 4.61 6.18 -12.47
CA ALA A 126 4.92 4.91 -11.83
C ALA A 126 5.50 3.89 -12.83
N HIS A 127 4.97 3.78 -14.04
CA HIS A 127 5.53 2.90 -15.08
C HIS A 127 6.92 3.31 -15.58
N GLN A 128 7.38 4.54 -15.34
CA GLN A 128 8.76 4.94 -15.62
C GLN A 128 9.74 4.43 -14.56
N ALA A 129 9.27 4.11 -13.36
CA ALA A 129 10.09 3.66 -12.25
C ALA A 129 10.31 2.14 -12.26
N ASP A 130 11.33 1.71 -11.53
CA ASP A 130 11.59 0.30 -11.23
C ASP A 130 11.01 -0.08 -9.87
N ILE A 131 10.94 0.91 -8.98
CA ILE A 131 10.40 0.79 -7.62
C ILE A 131 9.36 1.88 -7.41
N VAL A 132 8.20 1.51 -6.86
CA VAL A 132 7.13 2.45 -6.51
C VAL A 132 6.74 2.28 -5.05
N LEU A 133 6.72 3.40 -4.30
CA LEU A 133 6.25 3.46 -2.92
C LEU A 133 5.07 4.43 -2.86
N ASP A 134 3.89 3.92 -2.51
CA ASP A 134 2.67 4.69 -2.30
C ASP A 134 2.44 4.87 -0.79
N LEU A 135 2.66 6.08 -0.28
CA LEU A 135 2.62 6.38 1.15
C LEU A 135 1.19 6.73 1.56
N HIS A 136 0.63 5.92 2.43
CA HIS A 136 -0.73 6.00 2.95
C HIS A 136 -0.78 6.02 4.47
N THR A 137 -1.99 6.14 5.01
CA THR A 137 -2.33 5.85 6.42
C THR A 137 -3.72 5.23 6.51
N GLY A 138 -3.96 4.43 7.55
CA GLY A 138 -5.29 3.95 7.88
C GLY A 138 -6.13 5.00 8.66
N PRO A 139 -7.40 4.69 9.00
CA PRO A 139 -8.24 5.59 9.82
C PRO A 139 -7.62 5.89 11.18
N ILE A 140 -7.54 4.90 12.06
CA ILE A 140 -6.71 4.84 13.27
C ILE A 140 -5.97 3.51 13.20
N SER A 141 -4.65 3.52 13.07
CA SER A 141 -3.93 2.34 12.59
C SER A 141 -2.51 2.24 13.13
N SER A 142 -2.03 1.01 13.27
CA SER A 142 -0.60 0.72 13.33
C SER A 142 0.04 0.88 11.96
N LYS A 143 1.37 1.02 11.95
CA LYS A 143 2.15 0.95 10.69
C LYS A 143 2.11 -0.46 10.13
N HIS A 144 1.84 -0.57 8.83
CA HIS A 144 1.87 -1.83 8.11
C HIS A 144 2.21 -1.64 6.63
N LEU A 145 2.63 -2.70 5.98
CA LEU A 145 3.09 -2.69 4.59
C LEU A 145 2.22 -3.65 3.77
N TYR A 146 1.58 -3.16 2.71
CA TYR A 146 1.06 -4.04 1.66
C TYR A 146 2.21 -4.42 0.75
N CYS A 147 2.49 -5.70 0.67
CA CYS A 147 3.64 -6.26 0.00
C CYS A 147 3.20 -7.39 -0.94
N PRO A 148 3.51 -7.34 -2.23
CA PRO A 148 3.25 -8.46 -3.11
C PRO A 148 4.01 -9.70 -2.64
N GLU A 149 3.39 -10.88 -2.71
CA GLU A 149 3.95 -12.12 -2.17
C GLU A 149 5.38 -12.40 -2.64
N TYR A 150 5.70 -12.09 -3.91
CA TYR A 150 7.03 -12.32 -4.46
C TYR A 150 8.12 -11.43 -3.86
N ALA A 151 7.76 -10.29 -3.26
CA ALA A 151 8.69 -9.32 -2.69
C ALA A 151 8.79 -9.40 -1.15
N LYS A 152 8.25 -10.45 -0.52
CA LYS A 152 8.20 -10.63 0.95
C LYS A 152 9.55 -10.35 1.63
N GLU A 153 10.65 -10.81 1.05
CA GLU A 153 11.98 -10.64 1.62
C GLU A 153 12.45 -9.16 1.65
N SER A 154 11.91 -8.32 0.77
CA SER A 154 12.20 -6.90 0.74
C SER A 154 11.53 -6.13 1.88
N ALA A 155 10.42 -6.65 2.43
CA ALA A 155 9.63 -5.99 3.47
C ALA A 155 10.42 -5.69 4.74
N LYS A 156 11.40 -6.54 5.11
CA LYS A 156 12.21 -6.39 6.33
C LYS A 156 13.04 -5.09 6.36
N TYR A 157 13.31 -4.49 5.21
CA TYR A 157 14.14 -3.28 5.11
C TYR A 157 13.37 -1.99 5.39
N PHE A 158 12.02 -2.01 5.44
CA PHE A 158 11.19 -0.84 5.70
C PHE A 158 11.07 -0.45 7.18
N ASP A 159 11.56 -1.29 8.11
CA ASP A 159 11.40 -1.10 9.56
C ASP A 159 9.94 -1.02 10.02
N ILE A 160 9.05 -1.69 9.31
CA ILE A 160 7.63 -1.81 9.62
C ILE A 160 7.37 -3.20 10.22
N PRO A 161 6.68 -3.28 11.39
CA PRO A 161 6.49 -4.54 12.08
C PRO A 161 5.43 -5.46 11.47
N HIS A 162 4.50 -4.93 10.67
CA HIS A 162 3.38 -5.69 10.13
C HIS A 162 3.42 -5.69 8.61
N THR A 163 3.46 -6.87 8.00
CA THR A 163 3.43 -7.05 6.54
C THR A 163 2.17 -7.80 6.14
N LEU A 164 1.35 -7.16 5.33
CA LEU A 164 0.20 -7.76 4.66
C LEU A 164 0.65 -8.24 3.29
N LEU A 165 0.70 -9.57 3.12
CA LEU A 165 1.05 -10.20 1.85
C LEU A 165 -0.17 -10.20 0.94
N ILE A 166 -0.07 -9.46 -0.16
CA ILE A 166 -1.13 -9.36 -1.17
C ILE A 166 -0.84 -10.30 -2.33
N PRO A 167 -1.88 -10.90 -2.94
CA PRO A 167 -1.73 -11.72 -4.13
C PRO A 167 -1.07 -10.93 -5.27
N ASN A 168 -0.30 -11.61 -6.11
CA ASN A 168 0.31 -11.00 -7.28
C ASN A 168 -0.73 -10.80 -8.41
N SER A 169 -1.86 -10.19 -8.08
CA SER A 169 -3.01 -9.95 -8.95
C SER A 169 -3.57 -8.54 -8.77
N PHE A 170 -4.19 -8.00 -9.82
CA PHE A 170 -4.72 -6.64 -9.83
C PHE A 170 -6.13 -6.56 -9.23
N ASP A 171 -6.33 -5.64 -8.27
CA ASP A 171 -7.62 -5.28 -7.66
C ASP A 171 -7.86 -3.74 -7.66
N GLY A 172 -7.08 -3.00 -8.44
CA GLY A 172 -7.34 -1.59 -8.74
C GLY A 172 -6.40 -0.57 -8.12
N ALA A 173 -5.51 -0.95 -7.19
CA ALA A 173 -4.57 -0.05 -6.53
C ALA A 173 -3.33 0.26 -7.39
N LEU A 174 -2.57 1.32 -7.03
CA LEU A 174 -1.39 1.75 -7.78
C LEU A 174 -0.26 0.71 -7.74
N ASP A 175 0.03 0.17 -6.56
CA ASP A 175 1.06 -0.83 -6.38
C ASP A 175 0.79 -2.05 -7.29
N GLU A 176 -0.43 -2.56 -7.27
CA GLU A 176 -0.87 -3.67 -8.13
C GLU A 176 -0.81 -3.30 -9.62
N ALA A 177 -1.31 -2.11 -10.01
CA ALA A 177 -1.26 -1.63 -11.39
C ALA A 177 0.18 -1.55 -11.91
N THR A 178 1.16 -1.40 -11.01
CA THR A 178 2.57 -1.22 -11.34
C THR A 178 3.31 -2.54 -11.39
N PHE A 179 3.13 -3.44 -10.42
CA PHE A 179 3.87 -4.71 -10.39
C PHE A 179 3.19 -5.85 -11.16
N CYS A 180 1.86 -5.91 -11.20
CA CYS A 180 1.14 -7.02 -11.83
C CYS A 180 1.48 -7.26 -13.30
N PRO A 181 1.63 -6.23 -14.17
CA PRO A 181 2.03 -6.47 -15.55
C PRO A 181 3.37 -7.20 -15.66
N TRP A 182 4.35 -6.85 -14.80
CA TRP A 182 5.67 -7.47 -14.80
C TRP A 182 5.65 -8.88 -14.23
N TRP A 183 4.84 -9.12 -13.19
CA TRP A 183 4.62 -10.46 -12.67
C TRP A 183 4.00 -11.38 -13.71
N GLN A 184 2.97 -10.92 -14.39
CA GLN A 184 2.33 -11.68 -15.47
C GLN A 184 3.29 -11.91 -16.64
N LEU A 185 4.13 -10.92 -16.97
CA LEU A 185 5.15 -11.09 -18.00
C LEU A 185 6.18 -12.17 -17.61
N LYS A 186 6.64 -12.19 -16.35
CA LYS A 186 7.48 -13.27 -15.82
C LYS A 186 6.83 -14.64 -16.01
N LEU A 187 5.55 -14.78 -15.66
CA LEU A 187 4.81 -16.03 -15.82
C LEU A 187 4.66 -16.44 -17.28
N ALA A 188 4.37 -15.49 -18.17
CA ALA A 188 4.24 -15.77 -19.61
C ALA A 188 5.57 -16.23 -20.21
N PHE A 189 6.70 -15.64 -19.84
CA PHE A 189 8.02 -16.11 -20.26
C PHE A 189 8.34 -17.51 -19.71
N ALA A 190 8.00 -17.78 -18.44
CA ALA A 190 8.22 -19.10 -17.84
C ALA A 190 7.44 -20.20 -18.58
N GLN A 191 6.21 -19.93 -19.01
CA GLN A 191 5.41 -20.84 -19.84
C GLN A 191 6.06 -21.10 -21.21
N LEU A 192 6.83 -20.15 -21.73
CA LEU A 192 7.60 -20.29 -22.98
C LEU A 192 9.00 -20.89 -22.77
N GLY A 193 9.32 -21.35 -21.56
CA GLY A 193 10.59 -21.99 -21.22
C GLY A 193 11.73 -21.04 -20.89
N ARG A 194 11.43 -19.76 -20.65
CA ARG A 194 12.40 -18.77 -20.20
C ARG A 194 12.01 -18.21 -18.83
N ASP A 195 12.90 -18.32 -17.85
CA ASP A 195 12.72 -17.75 -16.52
C ASP A 195 13.56 -16.48 -16.34
N PHE A 196 12.98 -15.45 -15.72
CA PHE A 196 13.67 -14.27 -15.24
C PHE A 196 13.08 -13.79 -13.91
N SER A 197 13.87 -13.01 -13.16
CA SER A 197 13.49 -12.54 -11.84
C SER A 197 13.08 -11.07 -11.87
N ILE A 198 12.09 -10.70 -11.06
CA ILE A 198 11.63 -9.30 -10.89
C ILE A 198 11.91 -8.77 -9.48
N THR A 199 12.62 -9.51 -8.67
CA THR A 199 13.06 -9.12 -7.32
C THR A 199 14.43 -9.71 -7.02
N LYS A 200 15.22 -9.03 -6.18
CA LYS A 200 16.51 -9.53 -5.70
C LYS A 200 16.42 -10.76 -4.80
N ALA A 201 15.26 -10.99 -4.20
CA ALA A 201 15.03 -12.15 -3.34
C ALA A 201 14.98 -13.47 -4.11
N ASP A 202 14.78 -13.44 -5.42
CA ASP A 202 14.78 -14.63 -6.25
C ASP A 202 16.21 -15.17 -6.44
N ALA A 203 16.48 -16.37 -5.94
CA ALA A 203 17.80 -16.97 -5.96
C ALA A 203 18.36 -17.24 -7.38
N ASN A 204 17.52 -17.24 -8.39
CA ASN A 204 17.87 -17.54 -9.78
C ASN A 204 18.10 -16.28 -10.65
N TYR A 205 18.11 -15.08 -10.07
CA TYR A 205 18.17 -13.83 -10.83
C TYR A 205 19.51 -13.56 -11.56
N ALA A 206 20.56 -14.36 -11.34
CA ALA A 206 21.93 -14.05 -11.73
C ALA A 206 22.15 -13.76 -13.24
N GLN A 207 21.23 -14.15 -14.12
CA GLN A 207 21.36 -13.93 -15.56
C GLN A 207 20.34 -12.92 -16.14
N ASP A 208 19.10 -12.94 -15.66
CA ASP A 208 18.01 -12.12 -16.18
C ASP A 208 17.23 -11.50 -15.00
N LEU A 209 17.68 -10.37 -14.48
CA LEU A 209 17.01 -9.63 -13.41
C LEU A 209 16.46 -8.29 -13.94
N ILE A 210 15.17 -8.10 -13.77
CA ILE A 210 14.46 -6.82 -14.00
C ILE A 210 13.77 -6.46 -12.70
N ILE A 211 14.32 -5.53 -11.90
CA ILE A 211 13.71 -5.16 -10.62
C ILE A 211 12.40 -4.41 -10.86
N LYS A 212 11.30 -4.93 -10.34
CA LYS A 212 9.97 -4.29 -10.34
C LYS A 212 9.26 -4.62 -9.04
N GLU A 213 9.39 -3.70 -8.09
CA GLU A 213 8.74 -3.82 -6.78
C GLU A 213 7.87 -2.59 -6.51
N SER A 214 6.68 -2.82 -5.99
CA SER A 214 5.76 -1.74 -5.63
C SER A 214 5.06 -2.09 -4.33
N PHE A 215 4.93 -1.10 -3.44
CA PHE A 215 4.37 -1.28 -2.10
C PHE A 215 3.44 -0.13 -1.76
N THR A 216 2.34 -0.44 -1.05
CA THR A 216 1.61 0.56 -0.28
C THR A 216 2.13 0.55 1.15
N VAL A 217 2.62 1.71 1.61
CA VAL A 217 3.28 1.89 2.91
C VAL A 217 2.34 2.66 3.83
N GLU A 218 1.75 1.99 4.79
CA GLU A 218 0.80 2.54 5.77
C GLU A 218 1.54 3.07 7.00
N LEU A 219 1.58 4.39 7.16
CA LEU A 219 2.44 5.12 8.11
C LEU A 219 1.75 5.48 9.44
N GLY A 220 0.65 4.80 9.76
CA GLY A 220 -0.13 5.07 10.97
C GLY A 220 -1.51 5.64 10.68
N SER A 221 -1.94 6.66 11.43
CA SER A 221 -3.30 7.19 11.38
C SER A 221 -3.44 8.44 10.51
N GLN A 222 -4.59 8.57 9.83
CA GLN A 222 -4.95 9.79 9.09
C GLN A 222 -5.18 11.00 10.01
N GLU A 223 -5.26 12.20 9.44
CA GLU A 223 -5.47 13.49 10.13
C GLU A 223 -4.38 13.83 11.17
N GLN A 224 -3.24 13.17 11.12
CA GLN A 224 -2.12 13.35 12.04
C GLN A 224 -0.82 13.53 11.27
N ILE A 225 0.10 14.30 11.83
CA ILE A 225 1.47 14.46 11.35
C ILE A 225 2.42 14.48 12.56
N ASP A 226 3.51 13.70 12.46
CA ASP A 226 4.59 13.66 13.43
C ASP A 226 5.93 13.65 12.66
N LEU A 227 6.71 14.72 12.82
CA LEU A 227 7.96 14.89 12.08
C LEU A 227 9.10 14.01 12.61
N ASP A 228 9.09 13.66 13.88
CA ASP A 228 10.10 12.80 14.49
C ASP A 228 9.86 11.34 14.04
N VAL A 229 8.60 10.90 14.09
CA VAL A 229 8.18 9.60 13.55
C VAL A 229 8.44 9.52 12.05
N ALA A 230 8.18 10.60 11.30
CA ALA A 230 8.48 10.66 9.87
C ALA A 230 9.98 10.53 9.54
N HIS A 231 10.84 11.04 10.43
CA HIS A 231 12.29 10.83 10.30
C HIS A 231 12.65 9.35 10.41
N GLU A 232 12.09 8.62 11.37
CA GLU A 232 12.30 7.18 11.51
C GLU A 232 11.76 6.39 10.30
N ASP A 233 10.58 6.74 9.81
CA ASP A 233 9.99 6.13 8.62
C ASP A 233 10.86 6.34 7.36
N ALA A 234 11.42 7.55 7.23
CA ALA A 234 12.36 7.84 6.15
C ALA A 234 13.64 6.98 6.24
N GLN A 235 14.16 6.67 7.46
CA GLN A 235 15.29 5.75 7.63
C GLN A 235 14.96 4.34 7.11
N GLY A 236 13.77 3.83 7.40
CA GLY A 236 13.32 2.53 6.88
C GLY A 236 13.25 2.54 5.35
N ILE A 237 12.68 3.59 4.74
CA ILE A 237 12.66 3.72 3.27
C ILE A 237 14.08 3.81 2.70
N LEU A 238 15.00 4.56 3.31
CA LEU A 238 16.39 4.64 2.87
C LEU A 238 17.12 3.31 3.01
N SER A 239 16.86 2.53 4.06
CA SER A 239 17.36 1.16 4.22
C SER A 239 16.91 0.26 3.08
N TYR A 240 15.63 0.32 2.71
CA TYR A 240 15.11 -0.41 1.54
C TYR A 240 15.76 0.06 0.22
N LEU A 241 15.88 1.36 -0.01
CA LEU A 241 16.51 1.91 -1.22
C LEU A 241 18.00 1.55 -1.31
N GLN A 242 18.70 1.49 -0.19
CA GLN A 242 20.07 1.00 -0.13
C GLN A 242 20.15 -0.49 -0.47
N TYR A 243 19.27 -1.33 0.10
CA TYR A 243 19.18 -2.76 -0.25
C TYR A 243 18.96 -2.95 -1.76
N GLN A 244 18.10 -2.13 -2.36
CA GLN A 244 17.86 -2.16 -3.80
C GLN A 244 19.03 -1.59 -4.63
N GLY A 245 20.01 -0.94 -3.99
CA GLY A 245 21.16 -0.36 -4.67
C GLY A 245 20.88 0.98 -5.35
N VAL A 246 19.77 1.64 -4.98
CA VAL A 246 19.43 2.99 -5.44
C VAL A 246 20.30 4.03 -4.76
N ILE A 247 20.67 3.80 -3.50
CA ILE A 247 21.55 4.65 -2.69
C ILE A 247 22.89 3.95 -2.53
N LYS A 248 23.97 4.68 -2.80
CA LYS A 248 25.37 4.23 -2.56
C LYS A 248 25.81 4.63 -1.15
N SER A 249 25.34 3.91 -0.17
CA SER A 249 25.71 4.04 1.24
C SER A 249 25.75 2.67 1.91
N ASN A 250 26.34 2.59 3.10
CA ASN A 250 26.28 1.44 3.98
C ASN A 250 25.76 1.84 5.38
N ASP A 251 25.12 3.00 5.50
CA ASP A 251 24.74 3.58 6.79
C ASP A 251 23.33 3.19 7.23
N PHE A 252 22.51 2.70 6.30
CA PHE A 252 21.11 2.35 6.55
C PHE A 252 20.94 0.84 6.74
N HIS A 253 20.48 0.43 7.92
CA HIS A 253 20.30 -0.98 8.26
C HIS A 253 18.91 -1.21 8.86
N PRO A 254 18.26 -2.33 8.52
CA PRO A 254 17.00 -2.67 9.13
C PRO A 254 17.12 -2.86 10.64
N LYS A 255 16.22 -2.27 11.39
CA LYS A 255 16.13 -2.44 12.85
C LYS A 255 15.83 -3.90 13.22
N SER A 256 16.43 -4.36 14.32
CA SER A 256 16.04 -5.65 14.91
C SER A 256 14.70 -5.48 15.63
N MET A 257 13.67 -6.16 15.13
CA MET A 257 12.31 -6.13 15.68
C MET A 257 11.58 -7.43 15.38
N ILE A 258 10.55 -7.73 16.17
CA ILE A 258 9.58 -8.79 15.83
C ILE A 258 8.77 -8.29 14.64
N ARG A 259 8.65 -9.10 13.59
CA ARG A 259 7.84 -8.81 12.41
C ARG A 259 6.76 -9.87 12.26
N TYR A 260 5.55 -9.39 12.02
CA TYR A 260 4.39 -10.24 11.76
C TYR A 260 4.00 -10.15 10.30
N SER A 261 3.73 -11.29 9.67
CA SER A 261 3.20 -11.32 8.31
C SER A 261 1.88 -12.07 8.24
N CYS A 262 0.95 -11.57 7.46
CA CYS A 262 -0.40 -12.09 7.29
C CYS A 262 -0.73 -12.11 5.79
N MET A 263 -1.40 -13.17 5.33
CA MET A 263 -1.95 -13.19 3.97
C MET A 263 -3.18 -12.30 3.89
N LEU A 264 -3.44 -11.68 2.74
CA LEU A 264 -4.64 -10.84 2.53
C LEU A 264 -5.93 -11.60 2.87
N ALA A 265 -5.97 -12.91 2.58
CA ALA A 265 -7.11 -13.76 2.92
C ALA A 265 -7.39 -13.87 4.43
N ASP A 266 -6.40 -13.62 5.27
CA ASP A 266 -6.49 -13.68 6.74
C ASP A 266 -6.53 -12.28 7.39
N TYR A 267 -6.53 -11.22 6.60
CA TYR A 267 -6.79 -9.85 7.04
C TYR A 267 -8.29 -9.61 7.09
N LYS A 268 -8.90 -9.75 8.26
CA LYS A 268 -10.34 -9.81 8.44
C LYS A 268 -10.90 -8.51 8.99
N ALA A 269 -12.04 -8.09 8.43
CA ALA A 269 -12.86 -7.02 8.98
C ALA A 269 -13.80 -7.58 10.05
N LEU A 270 -13.88 -6.88 11.18
CA LEU A 270 -14.82 -7.13 12.26
C LEU A 270 -15.88 -6.04 12.25
N TYR A 271 -17.13 -6.43 12.16
CA TYR A 271 -18.27 -5.50 12.07
C TYR A 271 -19.05 -5.40 13.37
N SER A 272 -19.58 -4.23 13.67
CA SER A 272 -20.43 -4.00 14.84
C SER A 272 -21.72 -4.81 14.76
N PRO A 273 -22.06 -5.62 15.78
CA PRO A 273 -23.32 -6.37 15.82
C PRO A 273 -24.53 -5.46 16.11
N MET A 274 -24.31 -4.24 16.59
CA MET A 274 -25.35 -3.31 17.00
C MET A 274 -24.90 -1.85 16.86
N GLY A 275 -25.85 -0.90 16.92
CA GLY A 275 -25.54 0.52 17.07
C GLY A 275 -25.16 0.86 18.51
N GLY A 276 -24.41 1.95 18.72
CA GLY A 276 -24.03 2.45 20.04
C GLY A 276 -22.79 3.33 20.00
N MET A 277 -22.17 3.50 21.18
CA MET A 277 -20.90 4.23 21.35
C MET A 277 -19.81 3.24 21.70
N VAL A 278 -18.78 3.16 20.86
CA VAL A 278 -17.67 2.20 21.00
C VAL A 278 -16.52 2.82 21.77
N ASP A 279 -16.06 2.09 22.78
CA ASP A 279 -14.77 2.29 23.42
C ASP A 279 -13.81 1.20 22.94
N TYR A 280 -12.78 1.60 22.16
CA TYR A 280 -11.78 0.72 21.57
C TYR A 280 -10.72 0.41 22.61
N LEU A 281 -10.52 -0.87 22.97
CA LEU A 281 -9.69 -1.31 24.11
C LEU A 281 -8.35 -1.90 23.69
N ALA A 282 -8.31 -2.56 22.51
CA ALA A 282 -7.13 -3.27 22.07
C ALA A 282 -6.02 -2.31 21.60
N GLU A 283 -4.78 -2.58 22.00
CA GLU A 283 -3.60 -1.88 21.49
C GLU A 283 -3.27 -2.36 20.07
N PHE A 284 -2.97 -1.41 19.19
CA PHE A 284 -2.63 -1.72 17.80
C PHE A 284 -1.29 -2.43 17.68
N GLY A 285 -1.25 -3.38 16.73
CA GLY A 285 -0.04 -4.08 16.36
C GLY A 285 0.48 -5.04 17.43
N GLN A 286 -0.25 -5.23 18.53
CA GLN A 286 0.10 -6.19 19.56
C GLN A 286 -0.80 -7.42 19.49
N PRO A 287 -0.24 -8.63 19.65
CA PRO A 287 -1.04 -9.84 19.76
C PRO A 287 -2.03 -9.76 20.93
N LEU A 288 -3.30 -9.99 20.64
CA LEU A 288 -4.39 -10.08 21.61
C LEU A 288 -4.80 -11.55 21.77
N ALA A 289 -4.91 -12.04 23.00
CA ALA A 289 -5.28 -13.44 23.25
C ALA A 289 -6.78 -13.70 22.98
N ALA A 290 -7.11 -14.97 22.76
CA ALA A 290 -8.50 -15.40 22.61
C ALA A 290 -9.33 -15.01 23.84
N GLY A 291 -10.52 -14.43 23.62
CA GLY A 291 -11.43 -13.96 24.66
C GLY A 291 -11.12 -12.59 25.26
N GLU A 292 -9.95 -12.01 25.01
CA GLU A 292 -9.67 -10.64 25.44
C GLU A 292 -10.52 -9.63 24.63
N PRO A 293 -11.02 -8.55 25.27
CA PRO A 293 -11.91 -7.63 24.60
C PRO A 293 -11.15 -6.70 23.65
N LEU A 294 -11.58 -6.68 22.39
CA LEU A 294 -11.16 -5.70 21.38
C LEU A 294 -11.79 -4.33 21.65
N ALA A 295 -13.08 -4.32 21.98
CA ALA A 295 -13.87 -3.13 22.25
C ALA A 295 -15.03 -3.42 23.19
N ARG A 296 -15.70 -2.35 23.64
CA ARG A 296 -17.02 -2.43 24.28
C ARG A 296 -17.95 -1.39 23.67
N ILE A 297 -19.22 -1.75 23.49
CA ILE A 297 -20.25 -0.87 22.95
C ILE A 297 -21.17 -0.45 24.10
N LEU A 298 -21.28 0.84 24.33
CA LEU A 298 -22.23 1.42 25.28
C LEU A 298 -23.56 1.65 24.60
N ARG A 299 -24.63 1.05 25.21
CA ARG A 299 -26.03 1.16 24.80
C ARG A 299 -26.84 1.90 25.85
N MET A 300 -26.94 3.23 25.72
CA MET A 300 -27.69 4.05 26.70
C MET A 300 -29.18 3.78 26.69
N ASP A 301 -29.74 3.28 25.58
CA ASP A 301 -31.13 2.84 25.46
C ASP A 301 -31.46 1.58 26.29
N ASN A 302 -30.44 0.81 26.70
CA ASN A 302 -30.56 -0.35 27.58
C ASN A 302 -30.32 -0.02 29.05
N TYR A 303 -30.04 1.25 29.39
CA TYR A 303 -29.79 1.63 30.77
C TYR A 303 -31.03 1.44 31.65
N GLY A 304 -30.93 0.59 32.65
CA GLY A 304 -32.03 0.23 33.57
C GLY A 304 -32.77 -1.06 33.22
N ASP A 305 -32.62 -1.57 31.99
CA ASP A 305 -33.31 -2.80 31.52
C ASP A 305 -32.32 -3.99 31.39
N GLY A 306 -31.03 -3.77 31.63
CA GLY A 306 -29.96 -4.77 31.54
C GLY A 306 -28.57 -4.13 31.63
N ASP A 307 -27.54 -4.89 31.24
CA ASP A 307 -26.18 -4.36 31.12
C ASP A 307 -26.07 -3.46 29.88
N PRO A 308 -25.79 -2.17 30.03
CA PRO A 308 -25.64 -1.27 28.90
C PRO A 308 -24.31 -1.48 28.13
N LEU A 309 -23.37 -2.32 28.63
CA LEU A 309 -22.10 -2.56 28.01
C LEU A 309 -22.06 -3.93 27.29
N HIS A 310 -21.80 -3.90 26.01
CA HIS A 310 -21.59 -5.11 25.19
C HIS A 310 -20.11 -5.22 24.79
N TYR A 311 -19.43 -6.28 25.25
CA TYR A 311 -18.02 -6.54 24.93
C TYR A 311 -17.88 -7.31 23.62
N ILE A 312 -16.91 -6.90 22.82
CA ILE A 312 -16.53 -7.53 21.55
C ILE A 312 -15.20 -8.23 21.75
N SER A 313 -15.18 -9.53 21.59
CA SER A 313 -13.99 -10.39 21.64
C SER A 313 -14.07 -11.48 20.57
N LEU A 314 -12.94 -12.11 20.28
CA LEU A 314 -12.85 -13.25 19.37
C LEU A 314 -12.39 -14.49 20.11
N ASP A 315 -12.78 -15.68 19.64
CA ASP A 315 -12.46 -16.97 20.24
C ASP A 315 -11.06 -17.51 19.87
N HIS A 316 -10.29 -16.73 19.11
CA HIS A 316 -8.92 -17.02 18.70
C HIS A 316 -8.05 -15.77 18.83
N PRO A 317 -6.70 -15.93 18.94
CA PRO A 317 -5.80 -14.80 19.05
C PRO A 317 -5.73 -14.03 17.72
N VAL A 318 -5.58 -12.69 17.81
CA VAL A 318 -5.49 -11.79 16.64
C VAL A 318 -4.48 -10.68 16.88
N ILE A 319 -4.07 -9.98 15.83
CA ILE A 319 -3.38 -8.68 15.96
C ILE A 319 -4.27 -7.60 15.37
N PRO A 320 -4.79 -6.66 16.19
CA PRO A 320 -5.54 -5.50 15.69
C PRO A 320 -4.60 -4.58 14.91
N ILE A 321 -4.93 -4.30 13.65
CA ILE A 321 -4.11 -3.45 12.77
C ILE A 321 -4.68 -2.05 12.69
N LEU A 322 -6.00 -1.92 12.50
CA LEU A 322 -6.67 -0.63 12.48
C LEU A 322 -8.08 -0.73 13.05
N HIS A 323 -8.65 0.42 13.46
CA HIS A 323 -10.07 0.52 13.80
C HIS A 323 -10.73 1.75 13.16
N PHE A 324 -12.05 1.76 13.17
CA PHE A 324 -12.85 2.88 12.71
C PHE A 324 -12.58 4.14 13.54
N ALA A 325 -12.55 5.30 12.89
CA ALA A 325 -12.14 6.54 13.55
C ALA A 325 -13.21 7.11 14.49
N SER A 326 -14.50 6.81 14.28
CA SER A 326 -15.60 7.33 15.09
C SER A 326 -15.98 6.37 16.21
N ALA A 327 -16.24 6.92 17.39
CA ALA A 327 -16.83 6.19 18.49
C ALA A 327 -18.35 5.96 18.32
N SER A 328 -19.03 6.71 17.45
CA SER A 328 -20.47 6.49 17.14
C SER A 328 -20.60 5.53 15.98
N VAL A 329 -21.27 4.40 16.21
CA VAL A 329 -21.40 3.35 15.20
C VAL A 329 -22.83 2.85 15.05
N ASN A 330 -23.15 2.38 13.86
CA ASN A 330 -24.35 1.63 13.56
C ASN A 330 -24.04 0.13 13.49
N GLN A 331 -25.07 -0.70 13.52
CA GLN A 331 -24.94 -2.11 13.17
C GLN A 331 -24.33 -2.21 11.76
N GLY A 332 -23.33 -3.09 11.60
CA GLY A 332 -22.61 -3.29 10.34
C GLY A 332 -21.49 -2.28 10.04
N THR A 333 -21.22 -1.32 10.94
CA THR A 333 -20.01 -0.50 10.85
C THR A 333 -18.77 -1.38 11.03
N GLU A 334 -17.76 -1.26 10.17
CA GLU A 334 -16.46 -1.92 10.34
C GLU A 334 -15.76 -1.35 11.58
N LEU A 335 -15.59 -2.16 12.62
CA LEU A 335 -14.93 -1.76 13.87
C LEU A 335 -13.43 -1.86 13.75
N TYR A 336 -12.94 -3.03 13.34
CA TYR A 336 -11.52 -3.35 13.23
C TYR A 336 -11.20 -4.05 11.92
N LYS A 337 -9.92 -3.95 11.50
CA LYS A 337 -9.26 -4.98 10.70
C LYS A 337 -8.15 -5.61 11.51
N VAL A 338 -8.09 -6.94 11.47
CA VAL A 338 -7.18 -7.73 12.27
C VAL A 338 -6.44 -8.76 11.42
N PHE A 339 -5.21 -9.10 11.80
CA PHE A 339 -4.56 -10.31 11.35
C PHE A 339 -5.14 -11.48 12.16
N SER A 340 -5.96 -12.31 11.52
CA SER A 340 -6.61 -13.46 12.15
C SER A 340 -5.73 -14.71 12.15
N GLN A 341 -4.81 -14.82 11.18
CA GLN A 341 -3.73 -15.79 11.14
C GLN A 341 -2.47 -15.06 10.69
N TYR A 342 -1.36 -15.32 11.37
CA TYR A 342 -0.10 -14.61 11.08
C TYR A 342 1.11 -15.49 11.40
N SER A 343 2.26 -15.15 10.80
CA SER A 343 3.58 -15.72 11.09
C SER A 343 4.54 -14.64 11.59
N ILE A 344 5.54 -15.08 12.37
CA ILE A 344 6.63 -14.23 12.90
C ILE A 344 7.85 -14.37 12.00
#